data_56de090c3cfb96cf6348a2f6df5096a6
#
_entry.id   56de090c3cfb96cf6348a2f6df5096a6
#
_cell.length_a   1.000
_cell.length_b   1.000
_cell.length_c   1.000
_cell.angle_alpha   90.00
_cell.angle_beta   90.00
_cell.angle_gamma   90.00
#
_symmetry.space_group_name_H-M   'P 1'
#
loop_
_entity.id
_entity.type
_entity.pdbx_description
1 polymer ?
#
loop_
_entity_poly.entity_id
_entity_poly.type
_entity_poly.pdbx_seq_one_letter_code
_entity_poly.pdbx_strand_id
1 'polypeptide(L)'
;VVVEDRPMPTLLESTDAVIKLAASCICGSDLWPYRGAQPVDHQQMGHEYIGEVIEVGDDVKTVKPGDFVVGSFCISCGECATCQDGYPSRCLKAIAAGDGFIGMRSNGTQAEYARIPFADGTLVKTPAYPTAEQIPHLMAASDVLGTGWYAADAAKAGPGKTIAVVGDGAVGLGAVIGAKQLGAEKIIMMSRNPKRQELAKQFGATHVVEERGEEGIAKVLELTDGVGAHGVVEAVGTQQAFDQALGCVRHGGYIGFVGVPHDSSIGTDVLFGKQVHLEGGPAPVRKYLPTLIDLIYKGEIEPGKVFDLVLPIDEAPKGYEAMDQRTATKVLLTM
;
A
#
# COMPACT_ATOMS: atom_id res chain seq x y z
N VAL A 1 14.20 16.07 -6.67
CA VAL A 1 14.71 15.24 -5.56
C VAL A 1 16.22 15.32 -5.57
N VAL A 2 16.82 15.47 -4.39
CA VAL A 2 18.27 15.45 -4.16
C VAL A 2 18.58 14.46 -3.05
N VAL A 3 19.75 13.85 -3.09
CA VAL A 3 20.31 13.04 -2.01
C VAL A 3 21.34 13.89 -1.29
N GLU A 4 21.28 13.94 0.01
CA GLU A 4 22.16 14.79 0.83
C GLU A 4 22.42 14.14 2.20
N ASP A 5 23.55 14.48 2.80
CA ASP A 5 23.87 14.08 4.17
C ASP A 5 23.02 14.86 5.16
N ARG A 6 22.46 14.14 6.14
CA ARG A 6 21.70 14.72 7.25
C ARG A 6 22.18 14.18 8.61
N PRO A 7 21.93 14.90 9.71
CA PRO A 7 22.23 14.39 11.03
C PRO A 7 21.54 13.05 11.31
N MET A 8 22.26 12.16 12.00
CA MET A 8 21.69 10.90 12.49
C MET A 8 20.42 11.15 13.31
N PRO A 9 19.30 10.45 13.02
CA PRO A 9 18.09 10.60 13.82
C PRO A 9 18.32 10.10 15.25
N THR A 10 17.65 10.75 16.21
CA THR A 10 17.69 10.39 17.63
C THR A 10 16.28 10.16 18.15
N LEU A 11 16.15 9.47 19.27
CA LEU A 11 14.88 9.36 20.00
C LEU A 11 14.46 10.76 20.48
N LEU A 12 13.18 11.09 20.28
CA LEU A 12 12.56 12.33 20.78
C LEU A 12 11.56 12.04 21.90
N GLU A 13 10.97 10.86 21.88
CA GLU A 13 9.96 10.40 22.84
C GLU A 13 10.34 9.01 23.36
N SER A 14 9.90 8.66 24.56
CA SER A 14 10.16 7.35 25.18
C SER A 14 9.50 6.17 24.42
N THR A 15 8.58 6.44 23.50
CA THR A 15 7.89 5.48 22.66
C THR A 15 8.51 5.30 21.27
N ASP A 16 9.60 6.01 20.97
CA ASP A 16 10.25 5.98 19.66
C ASP A 16 11.22 4.81 19.50
N ALA A 17 11.52 4.47 18.26
CA ALA A 17 12.66 3.65 17.88
C ALA A 17 13.49 4.35 16.80
N VAL A 18 14.80 4.08 16.77
CA VAL A 18 15.67 4.36 15.62
C VAL A 18 15.97 3.05 14.92
N ILE A 19 15.80 3.02 13.61
CA ILE A 19 16.10 1.86 12.78
C ILE A 19 17.19 2.19 11.75
N LYS A 20 18.05 1.21 11.49
CA LYS A 20 18.92 1.18 10.32
C LYS A 20 18.14 0.51 9.20
N LEU A 21 17.91 1.22 8.12
CA LEU A 21 17.12 0.68 7.02
C LEU A 21 17.94 -0.35 6.22
N ALA A 22 17.27 -1.44 5.86
CA ALA A 22 17.81 -2.42 4.91
C ALA A 22 17.33 -2.10 3.49
N ALA A 23 16.16 -1.50 3.36
CA ALA A 23 15.60 -1.04 2.10
C ALA A 23 14.50 0.00 2.35
N SER A 24 14.27 0.83 1.36
CA SER A 24 13.12 1.69 1.20
C SER A 24 12.60 1.57 -0.24
N CYS A 25 11.59 2.34 -0.61
CA CYS A 25 11.14 2.37 -2.00
C CYS A 25 10.45 3.70 -2.32
N ILE A 26 10.17 3.93 -3.61
CA ILE A 26 9.45 5.09 -4.08
C ILE A 26 7.98 4.71 -4.26
N CYS A 27 7.07 5.45 -3.63
CA CYS A 27 5.62 5.29 -3.77
C CYS A 27 5.07 6.20 -4.88
N GLY A 28 3.91 5.80 -5.43
CA GLY A 28 3.18 6.66 -6.36
C GLY A 28 2.77 8.00 -5.75
N SER A 29 2.52 8.04 -4.43
CA SER A 29 2.21 9.27 -3.70
C SER A 29 3.40 10.22 -3.58
N ASP A 30 4.64 9.73 -3.58
CA ASP A 30 5.85 10.56 -3.57
C ASP A 30 6.00 11.38 -4.87
N LEU A 31 5.32 10.98 -5.94
CA LEU A 31 5.33 11.71 -7.21
C LEU A 31 4.53 13.01 -7.18
N TRP A 32 3.62 13.20 -6.21
CA TRP A 32 2.86 14.45 -6.10
C TRP A 32 3.73 15.64 -5.74
N PRO A 33 4.54 15.60 -4.66
CA PRO A 33 5.51 16.64 -4.39
C PRO A 33 6.60 16.71 -5.48
N TYR A 34 7.03 15.58 -6.04
CA TYR A 34 8.00 15.55 -7.15
C TYR A 34 7.55 16.35 -8.36
N ARG A 35 6.27 16.26 -8.72
CA ARG A 35 5.63 17.00 -9.83
C ARG A 35 5.24 18.44 -9.49
N GLY A 36 5.42 18.86 -8.23
CA GLY A 36 4.99 20.17 -7.74
C GLY A 36 3.48 20.29 -7.52
N ALA A 37 2.73 19.20 -7.61
CA ALA A 37 1.28 19.20 -7.35
C ALA A 37 0.96 19.35 -5.87
N GLN A 38 1.89 18.99 -5.00
CA GLN A 38 1.84 19.24 -3.56
C GLN A 38 3.09 20.07 -3.19
N PRO A 39 2.92 21.33 -2.75
CA PRO A 39 4.05 22.15 -2.31
C PRO A 39 4.71 21.54 -1.07
N VAL A 40 6.02 21.36 -1.14
CA VAL A 40 6.86 20.92 -0.02
C VAL A 40 8.10 21.81 0.03
N ASP A 41 8.59 22.08 1.24
CA ASP A 41 9.81 22.83 1.45
C ASP A 41 10.85 21.91 2.09
N HIS A 42 11.81 21.44 1.29
CA HIS A 42 12.96 20.64 1.71
C HIS A 42 12.59 19.42 2.59
N GLN A 43 11.47 18.77 2.27
CA GLN A 43 10.91 17.65 3.02
C GLN A 43 11.72 16.37 2.78
N GLN A 44 11.97 15.62 3.85
CA GLN A 44 12.48 14.25 3.74
C GLN A 44 11.40 13.35 3.15
N MET A 45 11.80 12.52 2.18
CA MET A 45 10.89 11.67 1.43
C MET A 45 10.87 10.23 1.96
N GLY A 46 9.81 9.52 1.59
CA GLY A 46 9.63 8.10 1.86
C GLY A 46 8.84 7.79 3.12
N HIS A 47 8.01 6.77 3.01
CA HIS A 47 7.13 6.28 4.08
C HIS A 47 7.04 4.75 4.12
N GLU A 48 7.71 4.07 3.19
CA GLU A 48 7.79 2.62 3.11
C GLU A 48 9.20 2.17 3.51
N TYR A 49 9.30 1.19 4.43
CA TYR A 49 10.60 0.86 5.03
C TYR A 49 10.61 -0.47 5.76
N ILE A 50 11.80 -1.08 5.75
CA ILE A 50 12.17 -2.25 6.56
C ILE A 50 13.60 -2.06 7.07
N GLY A 51 13.92 -2.64 8.21
CA GLY A 51 15.28 -2.52 8.74
C GLY A 51 15.48 -3.16 10.09
N GLU A 52 16.64 -2.91 10.67
CA GLU A 52 17.04 -3.37 11.99
C GLU A 52 16.88 -2.27 13.03
N VAL A 53 16.25 -2.58 14.14
CA VAL A 53 16.16 -1.68 15.30
C VAL A 53 17.54 -1.52 15.90
N ILE A 54 18.01 -0.28 16.05
CA ILE A 54 19.31 0.02 16.65
C ILE A 54 19.20 0.69 18.02
N GLU A 55 18.08 1.40 18.28
CA GLU A 55 17.82 2.07 19.54
C GLU A 55 16.31 2.12 19.79
N VAL A 56 15.88 2.04 21.05
CA VAL A 56 14.48 2.19 21.49
C VAL A 56 14.37 3.06 22.72
N GLY A 57 13.27 3.77 22.84
CA GLY A 57 12.93 4.50 24.07
C GLY A 57 12.45 3.56 25.19
N ASP A 58 12.46 4.07 26.42
CA ASP A 58 12.21 3.28 27.65
C ASP A 58 10.80 2.67 27.71
N ASP A 59 9.82 3.22 27.01
CA ASP A 59 8.43 2.74 26.99
C ASP A 59 8.15 1.73 25.86
N VAL A 60 9.11 1.45 24.97
CA VAL A 60 8.98 0.47 23.89
C VAL A 60 9.07 -0.96 24.45
N LYS A 61 8.11 -1.83 24.12
CA LYS A 61 7.96 -3.17 24.68
C LYS A 61 8.02 -4.30 23.67
N THR A 62 7.65 -4.05 22.40
CA THR A 62 7.44 -5.11 21.40
C THR A 62 8.65 -5.38 20.53
N VAL A 63 9.59 -4.44 20.47
CA VAL A 63 10.81 -4.52 19.67
C VAL A 63 12.01 -4.07 20.51
N LYS A 64 13.20 -4.53 20.14
CA LYS A 64 14.48 -4.21 20.81
C LYS A 64 15.61 -4.11 19.78
N PRO A 65 16.75 -3.50 20.12
CA PRO A 65 17.94 -3.51 19.27
C PRO A 65 18.31 -4.93 18.79
N GLY A 66 18.60 -5.05 17.49
CA GLY A 66 18.87 -6.31 16.79
C GLY A 66 17.64 -7.00 16.20
N ASP A 67 16.42 -6.56 16.51
CA ASP A 67 15.23 -7.08 15.86
C ASP A 67 15.08 -6.50 14.44
N PHE A 68 14.78 -7.36 13.47
CA PHE A 68 14.42 -6.90 12.13
C PHE A 68 12.91 -6.62 12.08
N VAL A 69 12.52 -5.50 11.49
CA VAL A 69 11.15 -5.01 11.51
C VAL A 69 10.66 -4.58 10.12
N VAL A 70 9.35 -4.71 9.93
CA VAL A 70 8.59 -4.08 8.85
C VAL A 70 7.76 -2.97 9.47
N GLY A 71 7.85 -1.76 8.92
CA GLY A 71 7.09 -0.62 9.41
C GLY A 71 5.86 -0.34 8.57
N SER A 72 4.81 0.15 9.21
CA SER A 72 3.64 0.70 8.52
C SER A 72 3.90 2.14 8.12
N PHE A 73 3.40 2.56 6.95
CA PHE A 73 3.44 3.96 6.54
C PHE A 73 2.59 4.87 7.44
N CYS A 74 1.57 4.32 8.10
CA CYS A 74 0.77 5.03 9.08
C CYS A 74 1.38 4.88 10.48
N ILE A 75 1.53 6.00 11.17
CA ILE A 75 1.98 6.05 12.56
C ILE A 75 0.80 5.69 13.47
N SER A 76 0.98 4.76 14.40
CA SER A 76 -0.09 4.37 15.32
C SER A 76 0.43 4.02 16.71
N CYS A 77 -0.32 4.39 17.75
CA CYS A 77 0.03 4.06 19.13
C CYS A 77 -0.38 2.64 19.54
N GLY A 78 -1.27 1.99 18.78
CA GLY A 78 -1.78 0.65 19.08
C GLY A 78 -2.83 0.55 20.21
N GLU A 79 -3.09 1.63 20.97
CA GLU A 79 -3.89 1.59 22.21
C GLU A 79 -5.11 2.53 22.25
N CYS A 80 -5.18 3.54 21.39
CA CYS A 80 -6.34 4.44 21.34
C CYS A 80 -7.57 3.73 20.73
N ALA A 81 -8.75 4.31 20.90
CA ALA A 81 -10.00 3.70 20.45
C ALA A 81 -9.97 3.28 18.98
N THR A 82 -9.53 4.18 18.06
CA THR A 82 -9.47 3.86 16.63
C THR A 82 -8.47 2.73 16.32
N CYS A 83 -7.34 2.67 17.03
CA CYS A 83 -6.40 1.55 16.88
C CYS A 83 -7.02 0.23 17.34
N GLN A 84 -7.71 0.21 18.47
CA GLN A 84 -8.38 -0.96 19.01
C GLN A 84 -9.57 -1.42 18.15
N ASP A 85 -10.26 -0.47 17.50
CA ASP A 85 -11.35 -0.77 16.56
C ASP A 85 -10.83 -1.26 15.18
N GLY A 86 -9.48 -1.41 15.02
CA GLY A 86 -8.89 -1.93 13.78
C GLY A 86 -8.57 -0.89 12.71
N TYR A 87 -8.54 0.39 13.07
CA TYR A 87 -8.16 1.51 12.20
C TYR A 87 -6.88 2.22 12.67
N PRO A 88 -5.73 1.53 12.81
CA PRO A 88 -4.47 2.15 13.23
C PRO A 88 -4.01 3.27 12.29
N SER A 89 -4.42 3.25 11.02
CA SER A 89 -4.16 4.33 10.05
C SER A 89 -4.81 5.68 10.42
N ARG A 90 -5.73 5.67 11.38
CA ARG A 90 -6.43 6.87 11.88
C ARG A 90 -6.21 7.05 13.39
N CYS A 91 -5.02 6.74 13.84
CA CYS A 91 -4.61 6.86 15.24
C CYS A 91 -4.85 8.27 15.80
N LEU A 92 -5.65 8.37 16.86
CA LEU A 92 -6.01 9.66 17.47
C LEU A 92 -4.79 10.39 18.04
N LYS A 93 -3.83 9.65 18.64
CA LYS A 93 -2.61 10.24 19.22
C LYS A 93 -1.70 10.77 18.13
N ALA A 94 -1.46 10.02 17.06
CA ALA A 94 -0.62 10.47 15.95
C ALA A 94 -1.23 11.67 15.21
N ILE A 95 -2.55 11.68 14.96
CA ILE A 95 -3.24 12.81 14.35
C ILE A 95 -3.17 14.06 15.25
N ALA A 96 -3.37 13.91 16.55
CA ALA A 96 -3.28 15.03 17.51
C ALA A 96 -1.86 15.62 17.57
N ALA A 97 -0.82 14.78 17.39
CA ALA A 97 0.56 15.24 17.25
C ALA A 97 0.83 15.88 15.87
N GLY A 98 -0.12 15.80 14.93
CA GLY A 98 0.02 16.31 13.57
C GLY A 98 0.90 15.46 12.65
N ASP A 99 1.13 14.20 13.00
CA ASP A 99 2.03 13.27 12.30
C ASP A 99 1.39 11.89 12.14
N GLY A 100 0.34 11.81 11.31
CA GLY A 100 -0.38 10.56 11.08
C GLY A 100 0.31 9.60 10.11
N PHE A 101 1.28 10.07 9.32
CA PHE A 101 2.02 9.30 8.33
C PHE A 101 3.52 9.56 8.44
N ILE A 102 4.32 8.52 8.24
CA ILE A 102 5.78 8.64 8.13
C ILE A 102 6.12 9.61 6.98
N GLY A 103 7.12 10.45 7.18
CA GLY A 103 7.55 11.43 6.17
C GLY A 103 6.73 12.73 6.12
N MET A 104 5.67 12.89 6.92
CA MET A 104 4.93 14.18 7.00
C MET A 104 5.65 15.18 7.92
N ARG A 105 5.81 14.82 9.19
CA ARG A 105 6.55 15.61 10.22
C ARG A 105 7.65 14.80 10.89
N SER A 106 7.52 13.48 10.89
CA SER A 106 8.60 12.53 11.19
C SER A 106 9.60 12.49 10.04
N ASN A 107 10.79 11.96 10.31
CA ASN A 107 11.80 11.76 9.28
C ASN A 107 11.27 10.85 8.17
N GLY A 108 11.59 11.18 6.91
CA GLY A 108 11.34 10.29 5.78
C GLY A 108 12.21 9.04 5.85
N THR A 109 11.78 7.99 5.17
CA THR A 109 12.45 6.68 5.20
C THR A 109 13.22 6.34 3.93
N GLN A 110 13.33 7.26 2.96
CA GLN A 110 14.32 7.17 1.90
C GLN A 110 15.67 7.69 2.43
N ALA A 111 16.25 6.95 3.37
CA ALA A 111 17.44 7.29 4.14
C ALA A 111 18.08 6.02 4.70
N GLU A 112 19.35 6.08 5.16
CA GLU A 112 20.02 4.96 5.82
C GLU A 112 19.48 4.67 7.22
N TYR A 113 18.95 5.71 7.91
CA TYR A 113 18.41 5.63 9.27
C TYR A 113 17.14 6.45 9.39
N ALA A 114 16.21 5.98 10.20
CA ALA A 114 14.98 6.70 10.48
C ALA A 114 14.54 6.57 11.95
N ARG A 115 13.98 7.64 12.50
CA ARG A 115 13.23 7.61 13.75
C ARG A 115 11.79 7.24 13.46
N ILE A 116 11.28 6.28 14.20
CA ILE A 116 9.91 5.77 14.08
C ILE A 116 9.13 6.08 15.35
N PRO A 117 8.15 6.98 15.28
CA PRO A 117 7.28 7.30 16.42
C PRO A 117 6.36 6.13 16.78
N PHE A 118 5.98 6.01 18.06
CA PHE A 118 5.08 4.98 18.56
C PHE A 118 5.48 3.58 18.06
N ALA A 119 6.72 3.18 18.32
CA ALA A 119 7.33 1.97 17.78
C ALA A 119 6.47 0.71 17.96
N ASP A 120 5.86 0.50 19.12
CA ASP A 120 5.01 -0.67 19.41
C ASP A 120 3.77 -0.76 18.51
N GLY A 121 3.19 0.37 18.18
CA GLY A 121 2.01 0.44 17.31
C GLY A 121 2.33 0.55 15.82
N THR A 122 3.58 0.93 15.45
CA THR A 122 3.96 1.20 14.07
C THR A 122 4.79 0.08 13.45
N LEU A 123 5.66 -0.56 14.23
CA LEU A 123 6.57 -1.62 13.79
C LEU A 123 6.01 -3.02 14.04
N VAL A 124 6.39 -3.96 13.19
CA VAL A 124 6.16 -5.40 13.37
C VAL A 124 7.48 -6.14 13.21
N LYS A 125 7.88 -6.86 14.26
CA LYS A 125 9.06 -7.72 14.23
C LYS A 125 8.85 -8.92 13.31
N THR A 126 9.86 -9.28 12.53
CA THR A 126 9.88 -10.51 11.75
C THR A 126 10.24 -11.73 12.63
N PRO A 127 9.81 -12.96 12.28
CA PRO A 127 10.10 -14.15 13.07
C PRO A 127 11.58 -14.54 13.08
N ALA A 128 12.34 -14.15 12.06
CA ALA A 128 13.78 -14.33 11.93
C ALA A 128 14.37 -13.19 11.10
N TYR A 129 15.72 -13.06 11.10
CA TYR A 129 16.39 -12.12 10.20
C TYR A 129 16.16 -12.58 8.75
N PRO A 130 15.70 -11.70 7.84
CA PRO A 130 15.31 -12.09 6.49
C PRO A 130 16.52 -12.44 5.63
N THR A 131 16.34 -13.34 4.67
CA THR A 131 17.28 -13.55 3.59
C THR A 131 17.21 -12.40 2.57
N ALA A 132 18.23 -12.25 1.73
CA ALA A 132 18.23 -11.24 0.66
C ALA A 132 17.04 -11.37 -0.29
N GLU A 133 16.56 -12.60 -0.54
CA GLU A 133 15.39 -12.88 -1.37
C GLU A 133 14.09 -12.41 -0.73
N GLN A 134 14.00 -12.42 0.60
CA GLN A 134 12.81 -11.98 1.33
C GLN A 134 12.70 -10.46 1.43
N ILE A 135 13.79 -9.71 1.32
CA ILE A 135 13.83 -8.25 1.46
C ILE A 135 12.80 -7.55 0.55
N PRO A 136 12.73 -7.79 -0.77
CA PRO A 136 11.73 -7.14 -1.62
C PRO A 136 10.30 -7.51 -1.23
N HIS A 137 10.06 -8.75 -0.78
CA HIS A 137 8.73 -9.19 -0.38
C HIS A 137 8.25 -8.48 0.89
N LEU A 138 9.12 -8.40 1.90
CA LEU A 138 8.84 -7.66 3.14
C LEU A 138 8.70 -6.15 2.88
N MET A 139 9.50 -5.61 1.94
CA MET A 139 9.40 -4.20 1.56
C MET A 139 8.02 -3.87 0.98
N ALA A 140 7.48 -4.71 0.09
CA ALA A 140 6.15 -4.53 -0.46
C ALA A 140 5.04 -4.59 0.62
N ALA A 141 5.27 -5.31 1.73
CA ALA A 141 4.31 -5.40 2.83
C ALA A 141 4.22 -4.12 3.67
N SER A 142 5.24 -3.25 3.64
CA SER A 142 5.25 -1.98 4.38
C SER A 142 4.10 -1.04 4.00
N ASP A 143 3.64 -1.10 2.73
CA ASP A 143 2.51 -0.31 2.24
C ASP A 143 1.69 -1.06 1.18
N VAL A 144 2.22 -1.16 -0.06
CA VAL A 144 1.42 -1.46 -1.26
C VAL A 144 0.68 -2.78 -1.21
N LEU A 145 1.27 -3.82 -0.61
CA LEU A 145 0.59 -5.10 -0.40
C LEU A 145 -0.52 -4.97 0.64
N GLY A 146 -0.23 -4.36 1.80
CA GLY A 146 -1.21 -4.15 2.87
C GLY A 146 -2.37 -3.26 2.42
N THR A 147 -2.06 -2.24 1.62
CA THR A 147 -3.05 -1.33 1.03
C THR A 147 -3.94 -2.07 0.01
N GLY A 148 -3.35 -2.86 -0.87
CA GLY A 148 -4.10 -3.70 -1.82
C GLY A 148 -4.93 -4.77 -1.12
N TRP A 149 -4.38 -5.41 -0.10
CA TRP A 149 -5.10 -6.39 0.72
C TRP A 149 -6.34 -5.77 1.39
N TYR A 150 -6.16 -4.60 2.02
CA TYR A 150 -7.28 -3.88 2.61
C TYR A 150 -8.37 -3.55 1.59
N ALA A 151 -7.99 -3.12 0.40
CA ALA A 151 -8.95 -2.82 -0.65
C ALA A 151 -9.73 -4.08 -1.09
N ALA A 152 -9.08 -5.24 -1.16
CA ALA A 152 -9.74 -6.52 -1.47
C ALA A 152 -10.67 -6.97 -0.31
N ASP A 153 -10.25 -6.79 0.95
CA ASP A 153 -11.08 -7.07 2.13
C ASP A 153 -12.30 -6.15 2.19
N ALA A 154 -12.12 -4.85 1.95
CA ALA A 154 -13.19 -3.86 1.85
C ALA A 154 -14.15 -4.15 0.69
N ALA A 155 -13.65 -4.65 -0.45
CA ALA A 155 -14.45 -5.14 -1.57
C ALA A 155 -15.13 -6.50 -1.27
N LYS A 156 -14.97 -7.04 -0.04
CA LYS A 156 -15.55 -8.32 0.42
C LYS A 156 -15.13 -9.50 -0.46
N ALA A 157 -13.84 -9.55 -0.83
CA ALA A 157 -13.26 -10.71 -1.47
C ALA A 157 -13.43 -11.96 -0.60
N GLY A 158 -13.74 -13.10 -1.22
CA GLY A 158 -13.97 -14.35 -0.51
C GLY A 158 -14.50 -15.47 -1.41
N PRO A 159 -14.75 -16.67 -0.86
CA PRO A 159 -15.24 -17.80 -1.63
C PRO A 159 -16.52 -17.49 -2.40
N GLY A 160 -16.57 -17.93 -3.66
CA GLY A 160 -17.70 -17.70 -4.57
C GLY A 160 -17.83 -16.26 -5.06
N LYS A 161 -16.85 -15.37 -4.80
CA LYS A 161 -16.91 -13.96 -5.21
C LYS A 161 -16.09 -13.69 -6.46
N THR A 162 -16.60 -12.77 -7.25
CA THR A 162 -15.88 -12.15 -8.37
C THR A 162 -15.42 -10.76 -7.93
N ILE A 163 -14.13 -10.49 -8.05
CA ILE A 163 -13.51 -9.20 -7.73
C ILE A 163 -12.91 -8.60 -8.99
N ALA A 164 -13.28 -7.39 -9.33
CA ALA A 164 -12.61 -6.60 -10.36
C ALA A 164 -11.63 -5.62 -9.71
N VAL A 165 -10.47 -5.41 -10.33
CA VAL A 165 -9.44 -4.51 -9.84
C VAL A 165 -9.20 -3.41 -10.87
N VAL A 166 -9.54 -2.18 -10.50
CA VAL A 166 -9.31 -0.96 -11.30
C VAL A 166 -8.03 -0.29 -10.82
N GLY A 167 -7.01 -0.33 -11.68
CA GLY A 167 -5.67 0.17 -11.39
C GLY A 167 -4.63 -0.94 -11.32
N ASP A 168 -3.63 -0.87 -12.21
CA ASP A 168 -2.57 -1.88 -12.41
C ASP A 168 -1.21 -1.48 -11.84
N GLY A 169 -1.21 -0.52 -10.91
CA GLY A 169 -0.04 -0.18 -10.11
C GLY A 169 0.26 -1.22 -9.03
N ALA A 170 1.32 -1.00 -8.25
CA ALA A 170 1.74 -1.93 -7.21
C ALA A 170 0.63 -2.24 -6.18
N VAL A 171 -0.21 -1.26 -5.83
CA VAL A 171 -1.37 -1.44 -4.94
C VAL A 171 -2.42 -2.35 -5.58
N GLY A 172 -2.80 -2.12 -6.85
CA GLY A 172 -3.77 -2.98 -7.54
C GLY A 172 -3.25 -4.41 -7.73
N LEU A 173 -1.96 -4.57 -8.02
CA LEU A 173 -1.31 -5.88 -8.06
C LEU A 173 -1.30 -6.55 -6.67
N GLY A 174 -1.08 -5.78 -5.60
CA GLY A 174 -1.24 -6.24 -4.22
C GLY A 174 -2.67 -6.66 -3.88
N ALA A 175 -3.67 -5.96 -4.45
CA ALA A 175 -5.08 -6.32 -4.28
C ALA A 175 -5.43 -7.65 -4.97
N VAL A 176 -4.78 -7.98 -6.09
CA VAL A 176 -4.91 -9.31 -6.72
C VAL A 176 -4.42 -10.42 -5.78
N ILE A 177 -3.25 -10.22 -5.14
CA ILE A 177 -2.74 -11.16 -4.12
C ILE A 177 -3.74 -11.27 -2.97
N GLY A 178 -4.21 -10.14 -2.43
CA GLY A 178 -5.18 -10.11 -1.33
C GLY A 178 -6.48 -10.83 -1.69
N ALA A 179 -7.06 -10.54 -2.86
CA ALA A 179 -8.28 -11.19 -3.33
C ALA A 179 -8.12 -12.72 -3.46
N LYS A 180 -6.98 -13.18 -4.00
CA LYS A 180 -6.65 -14.61 -4.09
C LYS A 180 -6.56 -15.26 -2.72
N GLN A 181 -5.80 -14.68 -1.81
CA GLN A 181 -5.60 -15.22 -0.47
C GLN A 181 -6.89 -15.21 0.39
N LEU A 182 -7.77 -14.23 0.16
CA LEU A 182 -9.11 -14.19 0.76
C LEU A 182 -10.09 -15.19 0.13
N GLY A 183 -9.69 -15.87 -0.96
CA GLY A 183 -10.45 -16.96 -1.57
C GLY A 183 -11.41 -16.54 -2.70
N ALA A 184 -11.20 -15.38 -3.31
CA ALA A 184 -12.01 -14.96 -4.46
C ALA A 184 -11.87 -15.98 -5.60
N GLU A 185 -13.01 -16.37 -6.19
CA GLU A 185 -13.06 -17.37 -7.26
C GLU A 185 -12.65 -16.80 -8.61
N LYS A 186 -13.12 -15.60 -8.92
CA LYS A 186 -12.79 -14.89 -10.16
C LYS A 186 -12.17 -13.53 -9.80
N ILE A 187 -10.99 -13.27 -10.35
CA ILE A 187 -10.25 -12.03 -10.16
C ILE A 187 -9.98 -11.42 -11.53
N ILE A 188 -10.58 -10.28 -11.82
CA ILE A 188 -10.51 -9.59 -13.11
C ILE A 188 -9.60 -8.38 -12.96
N MET A 189 -8.40 -8.43 -13.54
CA MET A 189 -7.47 -7.31 -13.55
C MET A 189 -7.73 -6.41 -14.75
N MET A 190 -7.98 -5.12 -14.51
CA MET A 190 -8.13 -4.13 -15.58
C MET A 190 -6.80 -3.44 -15.85
N SER A 191 -6.09 -3.86 -16.88
CA SER A 191 -4.75 -3.40 -17.23
C SER A 191 -4.49 -3.41 -18.73
N ARG A 192 -3.81 -2.35 -19.23
CA ARG A 192 -3.34 -2.28 -20.63
C ARG A 192 -1.85 -2.56 -20.79
N ASN A 193 -1.13 -2.71 -19.67
CA ASN A 193 0.31 -2.95 -19.72
C ASN A 193 0.61 -4.45 -19.72
N PRO A 194 1.19 -5.02 -20.80
CA PRO A 194 1.41 -6.46 -20.90
C PRO A 194 2.27 -7.05 -19.77
N LYS A 195 3.28 -6.32 -19.30
CA LYS A 195 4.12 -6.79 -18.19
C LYS A 195 3.31 -6.88 -16.89
N ARG A 196 2.46 -5.88 -16.61
CA ARG A 196 1.61 -5.86 -15.42
C ARG A 196 0.46 -6.88 -15.51
N GLN A 197 -0.05 -7.15 -16.69
CA GLN A 197 -1.03 -8.23 -16.93
C GLN A 197 -0.42 -9.60 -16.59
N GLU A 198 0.81 -9.85 -17.05
CA GLU A 198 1.50 -11.10 -16.77
C GLU A 198 1.79 -11.26 -15.29
N LEU A 199 2.24 -10.18 -14.63
CA LEU A 199 2.45 -10.20 -13.19
C LEU A 199 1.14 -10.40 -12.40
N ALA A 200 0.04 -9.78 -12.85
CA ALA A 200 -1.28 -9.99 -12.25
C ALA A 200 -1.73 -11.44 -12.35
N LYS A 201 -1.50 -12.13 -13.49
CA LYS A 201 -1.77 -13.56 -13.65
C LYS A 201 -0.93 -14.41 -12.68
N GLN A 202 0.35 -14.11 -12.54
CA GLN A 202 1.22 -14.79 -11.57
C GLN A 202 0.71 -14.60 -10.13
N PHE A 203 0.18 -13.43 -9.81
CA PHE A 203 -0.41 -13.12 -8.51
C PHE A 203 -1.80 -13.73 -8.28
N GLY A 204 -2.45 -14.22 -9.35
CA GLY A 204 -3.70 -14.95 -9.25
C GLY A 204 -4.89 -14.33 -9.98
N ALA A 205 -4.69 -13.31 -10.82
CA ALA A 205 -5.76 -12.84 -11.70
C ALA A 205 -6.17 -13.93 -12.66
N THR A 206 -7.48 -14.21 -12.71
CA THR A 206 -8.06 -15.23 -13.58
C THR A 206 -8.39 -14.69 -14.96
N HIS A 207 -8.66 -13.39 -15.04
CA HIS A 207 -9.01 -12.69 -16.28
C HIS A 207 -8.31 -11.33 -16.32
N VAL A 208 -8.10 -10.84 -17.54
CA VAL A 208 -7.57 -9.52 -17.83
C VAL A 208 -8.54 -8.80 -18.77
N VAL A 209 -8.80 -7.53 -18.48
CA VAL A 209 -9.57 -6.60 -19.32
C VAL A 209 -8.67 -5.44 -19.70
N GLU A 210 -8.44 -5.23 -20.98
CA GLU A 210 -7.55 -4.17 -21.48
C GLU A 210 -8.29 -2.84 -21.70
N GLU A 211 -9.57 -2.93 -21.96
CA GLU A 211 -10.43 -1.80 -22.25
C GLU A 211 -10.67 -0.93 -21.01
N ARG A 212 -11.00 0.33 -21.22
CA ARG A 212 -11.34 1.30 -20.18
C ARG A 212 -12.68 1.96 -20.45
N GLY A 213 -13.20 2.66 -19.43
CA GLY A 213 -14.49 3.33 -19.53
C GLY A 213 -15.61 2.35 -19.85
N GLU A 214 -16.53 2.74 -20.71
CA GLU A 214 -17.72 1.95 -21.05
C GLU A 214 -17.40 0.58 -21.68
N GLU A 215 -16.37 0.52 -22.53
CA GLU A 215 -15.94 -0.75 -23.13
C GLU A 215 -15.38 -1.71 -22.08
N GLY A 216 -14.57 -1.20 -21.13
CA GLY A 216 -14.06 -2.01 -20.03
C GLY A 216 -15.15 -2.47 -19.08
N ILE A 217 -16.14 -1.62 -18.79
CA ILE A 217 -17.33 -1.99 -18.01
C ILE A 217 -18.10 -3.12 -18.73
N ALA A 218 -18.34 -2.96 -20.03
CA ALA A 218 -19.04 -3.96 -20.83
C ALA A 218 -18.33 -5.34 -20.80
N LYS A 219 -16.99 -5.35 -20.84
CA LYS A 219 -16.20 -6.59 -20.72
C LYS A 219 -16.31 -7.23 -19.35
N VAL A 220 -16.29 -6.45 -18.27
CA VAL A 220 -16.51 -6.99 -16.92
C VAL A 220 -17.93 -7.55 -16.79
N LEU A 221 -18.93 -6.88 -17.34
CA LEU A 221 -20.32 -7.37 -17.36
C LEU A 221 -20.43 -8.67 -18.18
N GLU A 222 -19.77 -8.78 -19.34
CA GLU A 222 -19.72 -10.02 -20.13
C GLU A 222 -19.14 -11.18 -19.31
N LEU A 223 -18.03 -10.96 -18.60
CA LEU A 223 -17.37 -11.95 -17.73
C LEU A 223 -18.19 -12.33 -16.49
N THR A 224 -19.27 -11.59 -16.21
CA THR A 224 -20.13 -11.76 -15.03
C THR A 224 -21.60 -11.97 -15.41
N ASP A 225 -21.87 -12.47 -16.63
CA ASP A 225 -23.22 -12.79 -17.13
C ASP A 225 -24.20 -11.60 -17.05
N GLY A 226 -23.69 -10.38 -17.25
CA GLY A 226 -24.44 -9.13 -17.17
C GLY A 226 -24.72 -8.58 -15.76
N VAL A 227 -24.35 -9.33 -14.72
CA VAL A 227 -24.67 -8.97 -13.32
C VAL A 227 -23.71 -7.94 -12.75
N GLY A 228 -22.42 -8.00 -13.10
CA GLY A 228 -21.34 -7.22 -12.52
C GLY A 228 -20.60 -7.95 -11.41
N ALA A 229 -19.44 -7.41 -11.01
CA ALA A 229 -18.59 -7.99 -9.99
C ALA A 229 -19.20 -7.86 -8.58
N HIS A 230 -18.98 -8.84 -7.72
CA HIS A 230 -19.41 -8.80 -6.32
C HIS A 230 -18.72 -7.68 -5.55
N GLY A 231 -17.45 -7.48 -5.83
CA GLY A 231 -16.64 -6.39 -5.30
C GLY A 231 -15.74 -5.81 -6.36
N VAL A 232 -15.42 -4.53 -6.19
CA VAL A 232 -14.46 -3.83 -7.05
C VAL A 232 -13.44 -3.12 -6.18
N VAL A 233 -12.18 -3.32 -6.50
CA VAL A 233 -11.09 -2.53 -5.92
C VAL A 233 -10.85 -1.30 -6.80
N GLU A 234 -10.84 -0.12 -6.19
CA GLU A 234 -10.42 1.13 -6.81
C GLU A 234 -9.06 1.55 -6.22
N ALA A 235 -8.00 1.56 -7.05
CA ALA A 235 -6.63 1.81 -6.63
C ALA A 235 -5.93 2.90 -7.47
N VAL A 236 -6.68 3.90 -7.93
CA VAL A 236 -6.18 5.01 -8.78
C VAL A 236 -6.50 6.38 -8.19
N GLY A 237 -7.75 6.59 -7.73
CA GLY A 237 -8.21 7.83 -7.10
C GLY A 237 -8.76 8.90 -8.07
N THR A 238 -8.88 8.61 -9.37
CA THR A 238 -9.43 9.53 -10.35
C THR A 238 -10.94 9.34 -10.56
N GLN A 239 -11.65 10.39 -11.01
CA GLN A 239 -13.08 10.29 -11.34
C GLN A 239 -13.36 9.14 -12.30
N GLN A 240 -12.55 9.01 -13.37
CA GLN A 240 -12.72 7.94 -14.36
C GLN A 240 -12.58 6.53 -13.75
N ALA A 241 -11.70 6.36 -12.77
CA ALA A 241 -11.52 5.08 -12.10
C ALA A 241 -12.72 4.76 -11.18
N PHE A 242 -13.26 5.75 -10.48
CA PHE A 242 -14.48 5.59 -9.71
C PHE A 242 -15.70 5.29 -10.59
N ASP A 243 -15.85 6.00 -11.72
CA ASP A 243 -16.94 5.74 -12.68
C ASP A 243 -16.85 4.33 -13.23
N GLN A 244 -15.64 3.86 -13.54
CA GLN A 244 -15.39 2.50 -13.98
C GLN A 244 -15.71 1.47 -12.88
N ALA A 245 -15.31 1.74 -11.64
CA ALA A 245 -15.62 0.87 -10.50
C ALA A 245 -17.14 0.77 -10.27
N LEU A 246 -17.85 1.91 -10.30
CA LEU A 246 -19.30 1.96 -10.19
C LEU A 246 -20.01 1.25 -11.35
N GLY A 247 -19.47 1.32 -12.56
CA GLY A 247 -19.98 0.58 -13.72
C GLY A 247 -19.82 -0.93 -13.60
N CYS A 248 -18.67 -1.37 -13.07
CA CYS A 248 -18.30 -2.79 -12.95
C CYS A 248 -18.98 -3.50 -11.76
N VAL A 249 -19.30 -2.78 -10.69
CA VAL A 249 -19.90 -3.38 -9.50
C VAL A 249 -21.36 -3.73 -9.73
N ARG A 250 -21.81 -4.88 -9.22
CA ARG A 250 -23.22 -5.27 -9.25
C ARG A 250 -24.07 -4.46 -8.28
N HIS A 251 -25.39 -4.55 -8.42
CA HIS A 251 -26.33 -4.05 -7.39
C HIS A 251 -26.08 -4.78 -6.07
N GLY A 252 -26.06 -4.03 -4.95
CA GLY A 252 -25.74 -4.55 -3.62
C GLY A 252 -24.28 -4.98 -3.46
N GLY A 253 -23.39 -4.58 -4.39
CA GLY A 253 -21.96 -4.90 -4.34
C GLY A 253 -21.14 -3.92 -3.50
N TYR A 254 -19.84 -4.17 -3.43
CA TYR A 254 -18.90 -3.43 -2.58
C TYR A 254 -17.79 -2.80 -3.42
N ILE A 255 -17.41 -1.59 -3.08
CA ILE A 255 -16.21 -0.95 -3.63
C ILE A 255 -15.24 -0.69 -2.49
N GLY A 256 -14.08 -1.36 -2.55
CA GLY A 256 -12.93 -1.09 -1.70
C GLY A 256 -12.03 -0.05 -2.36
N PHE A 257 -11.97 1.19 -1.85
CA PHE A 257 -11.20 2.25 -2.48
C PHE A 257 -9.99 2.67 -1.63
N VAL A 258 -8.83 2.71 -2.27
CA VAL A 258 -7.55 3.10 -1.67
C VAL A 258 -6.74 4.06 -2.56
N GLY A 259 -7.22 4.33 -3.77
CA GLY A 259 -6.69 5.40 -4.59
C GLY A 259 -6.84 6.74 -3.86
N VAL A 260 -5.74 7.52 -3.74
CA VAL A 260 -5.82 8.85 -3.13
C VAL A 260 -6.70 9.74 -4.01
N PRO A 261 -7.81 10.30 -3.48
CA PRO A 261 -8.77 11.04 -4.29
C PRO A 261 -8.16 12.32 -4.90
N HIS A 262 -8.37 12.50 -6.20
CA HIS A 262 -7.98 13.68 -6.94
C HIS A 262 -9.19 14.25 -7.66
N ASP A 263 -9.84 15.23 -7.04
CA ASP A 263 -11.05 15.89 -7.54
C ASP A 263 -12.17 14.92 -7.96
N SER A 264 -12.24 13.76 -7.28
CA SER A 264 -13.25 12.74 -7.53
C SER A 264 -14.43 12.88 -6.56
N SER A 265 -15.62 12.65 -7.06
CA SER A 265 -16.86 12.68 -6.29
C SER A 265 -17.79 11.55 -6.72
N ILE A 266 -18.62 11.09 -5.80
CA ILE A 266 -19.65 10.08 -6.07
C ILE A 266 -21.02 10.64 -5.69
N GLY A 267 -21.96 10.63 -6.65
CA GLY A 267 -23.32 11.04 -6.40
C GLY A 267 -24.04 10.05 -5.47
N THR A 268 -24.77 10.57 -4.49
CA THR A 268 -25.54 9.74 -3.55
C THR A 268 -26.71 9.04 -4.23
N ASP A 269 -27.22 9.57 -5.34
CA ASP A 269 -28.26 8.97 -6.19
C ASP A 269 -27.78 7.65 -6.82
N VAL A 270 -26.51 7.60 -7.28
CA VAL A 270 -25.93 6.37 -7.82
C VAL A 270 -25.76 5.31 -6.72
N LEU A 271 -25.28 5.71 -5.54
CA LEU A 271 -25.15 4.81 -4.40
C LEU A 271 -26.50 4.25 -3.97
N PHE A 272 -27.52 5.11 -3.88
CA PHE A 272 -28.88 4.72 -3.54
C PHE A 272 -29.49 3.79 -4.60
N GLY A 273 -29.38 4.16 -5.88
CA GLY A 273 -30.01 3.41 -6.99
C GLY A 273 -29.43 2.02 -7.19
N LYS A 274 -28.11 1.84 -7.00
CA LYS A 274 -27.43 0.54 -7.08
C LYS A 274 -27.31 -0.18 -5.73
N GLN A 275 -27.60 0.49 -4.62
CA GLN A 275 -27.35 -0.01 -3.26
C GLN A 275 -25.89 -0.45 -3.06
N VAL A 276 -24.95 0.37 -3.53
CA VAL A 276 -23.51 0.08 -3.45
C VAL A 276 -22.96 0.46 -2.08
N HIS A 277 -22.08 -0.38 -1.54
CA HIS A 277 -21.35 -0.14 -0.31
C HIS A 277 -19.95 0.38 -0.64
N LEU A 278 -19.53 1.43 0.05
CA LEU A 278 -18.18 2.00 -0.07
C LEU A 278 -17.43 1.81 1.25
N GLU A 279 -16.24 1.25 1.17
CA GLU A 279 -15.32 1.12 2.29
C GLU A 279 -13.91 1.41 1.79
N GLY A 280 -13.13 2.25 2.49
CA GLY A 280 -11.80 2.59 2.00
C GLY A 280 -11.13 3.71 2.77
N GLY A 281 -10.11 4.31 2.15
CA GLY A 281 -9.29 5.36 2.72
C GLY A 281 -7.87 4.89 3.01
N PRO A 282 -7.11 5.58 3.88
CA PRO A 282 -5.76 5.16 4.27
C PRO A 282 -5.79 3.76 4.89
N ALA A 283 -5.09 2.83 4.27
CA ALA A 283 -5.15 1.42 4.66
C ALA A 283 -4.56 1.18 6.07
N PRO A 284 -5.20 0.38 6.91
CA PRO A 284 -4.70 0.01 8.23
C PRO A 284 -3.61 -1.08 8.13
N VAL A 285 -2.52 -0.81 7.40
CA VAL A 285 -1.45 -1.76 7.05
C VAL A 285 -0.93 -2.49 8.28
N ARG A 286 -0.72 -1.77 9.40
CA ARG A 286 -0.26 -2.38 10.65
C ARG A 286 -1.11 -3.57 11.11
N LYS A 287 -2.43 -3.54 10.85
CA LYS A 287 -3.37 -4.63 11.16
C LYS A 287 -3.04 -5.91 10.39
N TYR A 288 -2.65 -5.77 9.13
CA TYR A 288 -2.40 -6.91 8.23
C TYR A 288 -0.96 -7.41 8.30
N LEU A 289 0.02 -6.56 8.68
CA LEU A 289 1.44 -6.90 8.67
C LEU A 289 1.78 -8.26 9.32
N PRO A 290 1.24 -8.66 10.49
CA PRO A 290 1.57 -9.97 11.05
C PRO A 290 1.23 -11.13 10.13
N THR A 291 0.07 -11.09 9.49
CA THR A 291 -0.37 -12.11 8.51
C THR A 291 0.48 -12.06 7.24
N LEU A 292 0.75 -10.87 6.71
CA LEU A 292 1.53 -10.71 5.49
C LEU A 292 2.97 -11.21 5.66
N ILE A 293 3.61 -10.89 6.78
CA ILE A 293 4.95 -11.38 7.12
C ILE A 293 4.95 -12.91 7.20
N ASP A 294 3.96 -13.50 7.87
CA ASP A 294 3.86 -14.97 8.00
C ASP A 294 3.73 -15.65 6.61
N LEU A 295 2.85 -15.13 5.74
CA LEU A 295 2.69 -15.65 4.37
C LEU A 295 3.97 -15.52 3.53
N ILE A 296 4.72 -14.43 3.69
CA ILE A 296 6.01 -14.22 3.01
C ILE A 296 7.04 -15.23 3.52
N TYR A 297 7.15 -15.43 4.84
CA TYR A 297 8.10 -16.39 5.41
C TYR A 297 7.77 -17.84 5.05
N LYS A 298 6.51 -18.16 4.82
CA LYS A 298 6.05 -19.47 4.31
C LYS A 298 6.24 -19.65 2.81
N GLY A 299 6.59 -18.58 2.08
CA GLY A 299 6.70 -18.61 0.62
C GLY A 299 5.35 -18.75 -0.10
N GLU A 300 4.24 -18.41 0.58
CA GLU A 300 2.90 -18.50 -0.02
C GLU A 300 2.58 -17.31 -0.92
N ILE A 301 3.25 -16.18 -0.70
CA ILE A 301 3.13 -14.96 -1.51
C ILE A 301 4.49 -14.34 -1.81
N GLU A 302 4.64 -13.77 -3.00
CA GLU A 302 5.88 -13.14 -3.48
C GLU A 302 5.62 -11.70 -3.96
N PRO A 303 5.11 -10.79 -3.09
CA PRO A 303 4.69 -9.45 -3.52
C PRO A 303 5.84 -8.57 -4.03
N GLY A 304 7.07 -8.87 -3.66
CA GLY A 304 8.26 -8.12 -4.10
C GLY A 304 8.53 -8.16 -5.60
N LYS A 305 7.85 -9.03 -6.35
CA LYS A 305 7.89 -9.04 -7.83
C LYS A 305 7.33 -7.75 -8.46
N VAL A 306 6.70 -6.85 -7.68
CA VAL A 306 6.28 -5.52 -8.15
C VAL A 306 7.46 -4.57 -8.37
N PHE A 307 8.63 -4.85 -7.75
CA PHE A 307 9.84 -4.06 -7.93
C PHE A 307 10.53 -4.47 -9.24
N ASP A 308 10.35 -3.69 -10.27
CA ASP A 308 10.94 -3.91 -11.60
C ASP A 308 12.18 -3.02 -11.87
N LEU A 309 12.56 -2.20 -10.89
CA LEU A 309 13.80 -1.42 -10.87
C LEU A 309 14.38 -1.40 -9.44
N VAL A 310 15.67 -1.71 -9.32
CA VAL A 310 16.44 -1.66 -8.06
C VAL A 310 17.58 -0.69 -8.22
N LEU A 311 17.71 0.27 -7.32
CA LEU A 311 18.74 1.31 -7.35
C LEU A 311 19.34 1.50 -5.95
N PRO A 312 20.61 1.88 -5.82
CA PRO A 312 21.13 2.39 -4.56
C PRO A 312 20.46 3.74 -4.22
N ILE A 313 20.43 4.08 -2.94
CA ILE A 313 19.77 5.31 -2.46
C ILE A 313 20.33 6.57 -3.15
N ASP A 314 21.61 6.61 -3.46
CA ASP A 314 22.26 7.72 -4.16
C ASP A 314 21.68 7.97 -5.56
N GLU A 315 21.06 6.96 -6.16
CA GLU A 315 20.40 7.03 -7.45
C GLU A 315 18.87 7.24 -7.37
N ALA A 316 18.34 7.54 -6.18
CA ALA A 316 16.90 7.79 -6.00
C ALA A 316 16.31 8.76 -7.03
N PRO A 317 16.97 9.89 -7.42
CA PRO A 317 16.44 10.78 -8.45
C PRO A 317 16.11 10.07 -9.78
N LYS A 318 16.91 9.09 -10.22
CA LYS A 318 16.63 8.28 -11.41
C LYS A 318 15.38 7.39 -11.22
N GLY A 319 15.18 6.90 -10.01
CA GLY A 319 14.01 6.11 -9.65
C GLY A 319 12.71 6.93 -9.75
N TYR A 320 12.73 8.17 -9.25
CA TYR A 320 11.61 9.12 -9.38
C TYR A 320 11.29 9.39 -10.85
N GLU A 321 12.30 9.67 -11.67
CA GLU A 321 12.13 9.87 -13.11
C GLU A 321 11.53 8.64 -13.79
N ALA A 322 12.03 7.44 -13.49
CA ALA A 322 11.54 6.20 -14.08
C ALA A 322 10.06 5.92 -13.73
N MET A 323 9.65 6.19 -12.49
CA MET A 323 8.25 6.05 -12.08
C MET A 323 7.36 7.15 -12.68
N ASP A 324 7.85 8.39 -12.76
CA ASP A 324 7.12 9.51 -13.36
C ASP A 324 6.84 9.27 -14.84
N GLN A 325 7.84 8.81 -15.58
CA GLN A 325 7.74 8.42 -16.99
C GLN A 325 7.02 7.08 -17.21
N ARG A 326 6.63 6.37 -16.14
CA ARG A 326 5.98 5.05 -16.15
C ARG A 326 6.81 3.95 -16.83
N THR A 327 8.12 4.08 -16.83
CA THR A 327 9.06 3.05 -17.30
C THR A 327 9.32 2.00 -16.22
N ALA A 328 9.12 2.34 -14.95
CA ALA A 328 9.08 1.43 -13.81
C ALA A 328 7.70 1.38 -13.16
N THR A 329 7.33 0.23 -12.63
CA THR A 329 6.11 0.03 -11.84
C THR A 329 6.35 0.47 -10.39
N LYS A 330 7.46 0.01 -9.81
CA LYS A 330 7.88 0.35 -8.46
C LYS A 330 9.40 0.22 -8.33
N VAL A 331 10.01 1.18 -7.65
CA VAL A 331 11.47 1.23 -7.46
C VAL A 331 11.82 0.85 -6.03
N LEU A 332 12.69 -0.15 -5.88
CA LEU A 332 13.34 -0.51 -4.63
C LEU A 332 14.63 0.30 -4.48
N LEU A 333 14.83 0.90 -3.31
CA LEU A 333 16.05 1.59 -2.93
C LEU A 333 16.82 0.75 -1.92
N THR A 334 18.07 0.42 -2.24
CA THR A 334 19.00 -0.27 -1.33
C THR A 334 19.89 0.74 -0.63
N MET A 335 20.24 0.42 0.63
CA MET A 335 21.10 1.26 1.47
C MET A 335 22.57 0.82 1.35
#